data_8f3c061b7daed3e623005b2b6770d6a3
#
_entry.id   8f3c061b7daed3e623005b2b6770d6a3
#
_cell.length_a   1.000
_cell.length_b   1.000
_cell.length_c   1.000
_cell.angle_alpha   90.00
_cell.angle_beta   90.00
_cell.angle_gamma   90.00
#
_symmetry.space_group_name_H-M   'P 1'
#
loop_
_entity.id
_entity.type
_entity.pdbx_description
1 polymer ?
#
loop_
_entity_poly.entity_id
_entity_poly.type
_entity_poly.pdbx_seq_one_letter_code
_entity_poly.pdbx_strand_id
1 'polypeptide(L)'
;MSQLDEVVRALADPTRRALLQAVIRQPGLTTAQLVSRTTGMTRWGVMKHLAVLRDAGLVQTMAEGRHRRHFAEPAALDPLRQWLAAVAPGDRSAEAK
;
A
#
# COMPACT_ATOMS: atom_id res chain seq x y z
N MET A 1 -1.45 -18.79 4.00
CA MET A 1 -2.03 -17.63 4.68
C MET A 1 -3.08 -17.02 3.80
N SER A 2 -4.07 -16.40 4.40
CA SER A 2 -5.13 -15.78 3.63
C SER A 2 -4.68 -14.45 3.06
N GLN A 3 -5.41 -13.99 2.04
CA GLN A 3 -5.14 -12.66 1.50
C GLN A 3 -5.29 -11.57 2.56
N LEU A 4 -6.25 -11.74 3.46
CA LEU A 4 -6.42 -10.77 4.53
C LEU A 4 -5.18 -10.69 5.40
N ASP A 5 -4.63 -11.85 5.76
CA ASP A 5 -3.43 -11.86 6.61
C ASP A 5 -2.25 -11.18 5.92
N GLU A 6 -2.10 -11.40 4.62
CA GLU A 6 -1.01 -10.79 3.86
C GLU A 6 -1.17 -9.29 3.79
N VAL A 7 -2.39 -8.81 3.56
CA VAL A 7 -2.65 -7.38 3.49
C VAL A 7 -2.40 -6.73 4.84
N VAL A 8 -2.91 -7.33 5.91
CA VAL A 8 -2.73 -6.77 7.25
C VAL A 8 -1.25 -6.72 7.61
N ARG A 9 -0.51 -7.78 7.30
CA ARG A 9 0.92 -7.79 7.59
C ARG A 9 1.65 -6.70 6.82
N ALA A 10 1.32 -6.54 5.54
CA ALA A 10 1.98 -5.51 4.73
C ALA A 10 1.68 -4.12 5.28
N LEU A 11 0.48 -3.90 5.81
CA LEU A 11 0.08 -2.59 6.31
C LEU A 11 0.44 -2.38 7.79
N ALA A 12 1.09 -3.35 8.41
CA ALA A 12 1.45 -3.22 9.82
C ALA A 12 2.59 -2.22 10.05
N ASP A 13 3.29 -1.83 9.01
CA ASP A 13 4.42 -0.91 9.10
C ASP A 13 4.02 0.48 8.62
N PRO A 14 4.30 1.53 9.40
CA PRO A 14 3.89 2.88 9.00
C PRO A 14 4.56 3.38 7.73
N THR A 15 5.80 2.98 7.47
CA THR A 15 6.46 3.37 6.23
C THR A 15 5.75 2.78 5.03
N ARG A 16 5.35 1.51 5.13
CA ARG A 16 4.64 0.88 4.03
C ARG A 16 3.28 1.53 3.80
N ARG A 17 2.58 1.89 4.88
CA ARG A 17 1.32 2.63 4.72
C ARG A 17 1.54 3.97 4.02
N ALA A 18 2.60 4.67 4.38
CA ALA A 18 2.90 5.95 3.75
C ALA A 18 3.25 5.79 2.28
N LEU A 19 4.02 4.77 1.94
CA LEU A 19 4.36 4.51 0.55
C LEU A 19 3.13 4.17 -0.27
N LEU A 20 2.27 3.33 0.27
CA LEU A 20 1.03 2.97 -0.44
C LEU A 20 0.15 4.20 -0.64
N GLN A 21 0.00 5.03 0.39
CA GLN A 21 -0.79 6.25 0.26
C GLN A 21 -0.25 7.18 -0.81
N ALA A 22 1.08 7.30 -0.87
CA ALA A 22 1.70 8.16 -1.88
C ALA A 22 1.39 7.65 -3.29
N VAL A 23 1.48 6.35 -3.50
CA VAL A 23 1.24 5.76 -4.81
C VAL A 23 -0.25 5.84 -5.17
N ILE A 24 -1.14 5.74 -4.18
CA ILE A 24 -2.57 5.91 -4.45
C ILE A 24 -2.87 7.33 -4.91
N ARG A 25 -2.28 8.30 -4.22
CA ARG A 25 -2.53 9.71 -4.56
C ARG A 25 -1.90 10.11 -5.87
N GLN A 26 -0.76 9.51 -6.20
CA GLN A 26 -0.03 9.87 -7.40
C GLN A 26 0.46 8.61 -8.10
N PRO A 27 -0.39 8.00 -8.92
CA PRO A 27 -0.01 6.77 -9.63
C PRO A 27 1.19 7.01 -10.54
N GLY A 28 2.09 6.04 -10.56
CA GLY A 28 3.23 6.13 -11.45
C GLY A 28 4.46 6.77 -10.84
N LEU A 29 4.45 7.02 -9.52
CA LEU A 29 5.67 7.50 -8.87
C LEU A 29 6.81 6.51 -9.09
N THR A 30 8.00 7.04 -9.38
CA THR A 30 9.18 6.22 -9.54
C THR A 30 9.78 5.88 -8.19
N THR A 31 10.65 4.87 -8.18
CA THR A 31 11.38 4.53 -6.95
C THR A 31 12.15 5.74 -6.42
N ALA A 32 12.82 6.47 -7.32
CA ALA A 32 13.59 7.64 -6.90
C ALA A 32 12.70 8.70 -6.24
N GLN A 33 11.52 8.91 -6.80
CA GLN A 33 10.58 9.88 -6.22
C GLN A 33 10.11 9.43 -4.84
N LEU A 34 9.86 8.14 -4.68
CA LEU A 34 9.46 7.63 -3.37
C LEU A 34 10.60 7.74 -2.36
N VAL A 35 11.84 7.47 -2.79
CA VAL A 35 12.99 7.63 -1.91
C VAL A 35 13.10 9.07 -1.42
N SER A 36 12.89 10.03 -2.33
CA SER A 36 13.02 11.44 -1.95
C SER A 36 11.94 11.89 -0.96
N ARG A 37 10.85 11.14 -0.86
CA ARG A 37 9.77 11.46 0.07
C ARG A 37 9.90 10.73 1.40
N THR A 38 10.91 9.88 1.54
CA THR A 38 11.04 9.03 2.72
C THR A 38 12.29 9.46 3.49
N THR A 39 12.08 10.19 4.56
CA THR A 39 13.19 10.73 5.34
C THR A 39 13.92 9.62 6.10
N GLY A 40 15.24 9.62 5.98
CA GLY A 40 16.06 8.71 6.79
C GLY A 40 16.10 7.28 6.32
N MET A 41 15.58 7.01 5.14
CA MET A 41 15.55 5.64 4.64
C MET A 41 16.38 5.55 3.35
N THR A 42 17.14 4.47 3.23
CA THR A 42 17.92 4.24 2.02
C THR A 42 17.02 3.78 0.88
N ARG A 43 17.53 3.92 -0.34
CA ARG A 43 16.85 3.38 -1.51
C ARG A 43 16.55 1.90 -1.34
N TRP A 44 17.52 1.16 -0.81
CA TRP A 44 17.35 -0.27 -0.61
C TRP A 44 16.22 -0.57 0.36
N GLY A 45 16.12 0.21 1.44
CA GLY A 45 15.03 0.05 2.39
C GLY A 45 13.67 0.30 1.76
N VAL A 46 13.56 1.37 0.95
CA VAL A 46 12.32 1.65 0.23
C VAL A 46 11.98 0.50 -0.70
N MET A 47 12.97 -0.02 -1.43
CA MET A 47 12.72 -1.13 -2.34
C MET A 47 12.24 -2.37 -1.62
N LYS A 48 12.76 -2.65 -0.42
CA LYS A 48 12.29 -3.78 0.37
C LYS A 48 10.84 -3.61 0.81
N HIS A 49 10.48 -2.40 1.22
CA HIS A 49 9.10 -2.14 1.60
C HIS A 49 8.16 -2.25 0.41
N LEU A 50 8.59 -1.77 -0.75
CA LEU A 50 7.78 -1.92 -1.96
C LEU A 50 7.60 -3.38 -2.33
N ALA A 51 8.63 -4.21 -2.12
CA ALA A 51 8.52 -5.64 -2.41
C ALA A 51 7.47 -6.29 -1.51
N VAL A 52 7.42 -5.92 -0.24
CA VAL A 52 6.38 -6.45 0.67
C VAL A 52 4.99 -6.06 0.18
N LEU A 53 4.82 -4.79 -0.23
CA LEU A 53 3.55 -4.33 -0.76
C LEU A 53 3.17 -5.07 -2.05
N ARG A 54 4.15 -5.32 -2.93
CA ARG A 54 3.91 -6.07 -4.15
C ARG A 54 3.49 -7.51 -3.85
N ASP A 55 4.19 -8.14 -2.92
CA ASP A 55 3.89 -9.53 -2.57
C ASP A 55 2.48 -9.68 -2.02
N ALA A 56 1.98 -8.65 -1.38
CA ALA A 56 0.61 -8.64 -0.87
C ALA A 56 -0.41 -8.21 -1.93
N GLY A 57 0.04 -7.92 -3.14
CA GLY A 57 -0.84 -7.51 -4.23
C GLY A 57 -1.29 -6.06 -4.16
N LEU A 58 -0.73 -5.27 -3.26
CA LEU A 58 -1.18 -3.89 -3.05
C LEU A 58 -0.54 -2.91 -4.04
N VAL A 59 0.59 -3.26 -4.60
CA VAL A 59 1.34 -2.41 -5.51
C VAL A 59 1.78 -3.24 -6.70
N GLN A 60 1.70 -2.65 -7.89
CA GLN A 60 2.30 -3.20 -9.10
C GLN A 60 3.42 -2.27 -9.55
N THR A 61 4.46 -2.85 -10.09
CA THR A 61 5.62 -2.10 -10.54
C THR A 61 5.85 -2.37 -12.02
N MET A 62 6.01 -1.32 -12.79
CA MET A 62 6.25 -1.43 -14.23
C MET A 62 7.56 -0.75 -14.58
N ALA A 63 8.35 -1.44 -15.39
CA ALA A 63 9.59 -0.86 -15.90
C ALA A 63 9.28 0.09 -17.04
N GLU A 64 9.94 1.24 -17.02
CA GLU A 64 9.81 2.23 -18.09
C GLU A 64 11.19 2.83 -18.30
N GLY A 65 11.92 2.33 -19.30
CA GLY A 65 13.31 2.74 -19.50
C GLY A 65 14.14 2.38 -18.30
N ARG A 66 14.79 3.37 -17.71
CA ARG A 66 15.61 3.18 -16.51
C ARG A 66 14.82 3.29 -15.23
N HIS A 67 13.53 3.60 -15.33
CA HIS A 67 12.71 3.86 -14.16
C HIS A 67 11.81 2.69 -13.87
N ARG A 68 11.45 2.56 -12.61
CA ARG A 68 10.40 1.66 -12.18
C ARG A 68 9.27 2.52 -11.62
N ARG A 69 8.10 2.37 -12.18
CA ARG A 69 6.93 3.12 -11.76
C ARG A 69 5.99 2.24 -10.99
N HIS A 70 5.41 2.80 -9.96
CA HIS A 70 4.61 2.04 -9.01
C HIS A 70 3.17 2.51 -9.06
N PHE A 71 2.26 1.54 -9.02
CA PHE A 71 0.82 1.78 -9.09
C PHE A 71 0.14 0.99 -7.98
N ALA A 72 -0.81 1.61 -7.31
CA ALA A 72 -1.57 0.93 -6.28
C ALA A 72 -2.62 0.04 -6.94
N GLU A 73 -2.98 -1.03 -6.24
CA GLU A 73 -4.04 -1.92 -6.65
C GLU A 73 -5.11 -1.89 -5.55
N PRO A 74 -6.05 -0.93 -5.60
CA PRO A 74 -7.01 -0.77 -4.49
C PRO A 74 -7.88 -2.01 -4.25
N ALA A 75 -8.15 -2.80 -5.29
CA ALA A 75 -8.95 -4.01 -5.12
C ALA A 75 -8.31 -5.01 -4.17
N ALA A 76 -6.99 -4.93 -3.99
CA ALA A 76 -6.31 -5.81 -3.05
C ALA A 76 -6.68 -5.50 -1.60
N LEU A 77 -7.32 -4.37 -1.35
CA LEU A 77 -7.81 -4.03 -0.01
C LEU A 77 -9.18 -4.62 0.28
N ASP A 78 -9.83 -5.25 -0.70
CA ASP A 78 -11.17 -5.77 -0.51
C ASP A 78 -11.29 -6.76 0.65
N PRO A 79 -10.35 -7.70 0.85
CA PRO A 79 -10.46 -8.59 2.01
C PRO A 79 -10.49 -7.81 3.33
N LEU A 80 -9.71 -6.75 3.43
CA LEU A 80 -9.70 -5.93 4.63
C LEU A 80 -11.01 -5.15 4.76
N ARG A 81 -11.51 -4.59 3.67
CA ARG A 81 -12.80 -3.90 3.70
C ARG A 81 -13.91 -4.82 4.16
N GLN A 82 -13.93 -6.04 3.64
CA GLN A 82 -14.95 -7.01 3.99
C GLN A 82 -14.86 -7.38 5.47
N TRP A 83 -13.65 -7.58 5.96
CA TRP A 83 -13.47 -7.90 7.37
C TRP A 83 -13.93 -6.75 8.25
N LEU A 84 -13.56 -5.52 7.90
CA LEU A 84 -14.00 -4.35 8.66
C LEU A 84 -15.52 -4.21 8.65
N ALA A 85 -16.15 -4.45 7.52
CA ALA A 85 -17.60 -4.37 7.43
C ALA A 85 -18.27 -5.42 8.30
N ALA A 86 -17.66 -6.59 8.44
CA ALA A 86 -18.22 -7.66 9.23
C ALA A 86 -18.11 -7.40 10.73
N VAL A 87 -16.97 -6.82 11.17
CA VAL A 87 -16.73 -6.66 12.60
C VAL A 87 -17.03 -5.27 13.11
N ALA A 88 -17.12 -4.29 12.23
CA ALA A 88 -17.36 -2.90 12.63
C ALA A 88 -18.39 -2.27 11.72
N PRO A 89 -19.59 -2.84 11.62
CA PRO A 89 -20.61 -2.25 10.77
C PRO A 89 -21.14 -0.94 11.32
N GLY A 90 -20.75 -0.64 12.54
CA GLY A 90 -21.31 0.49 13.24
C GLY A 90 -20.85 1.86 12.78
N ASP A 91 -19.91 1.92 11.85
CA ASP A 91 -19.52 3.22 11.36
C ASP A 91 -20.70 3.94 10.74
N ARG A 92 -21.71 3.22 10.38
CA ARG A 92 -22.91 3.84 9.89
C ARG A 92 -23.68 4.55 10.96
N SER A 93 -23.41 4.22 12.19
CA SER A 93 -24.04 4.95 13.26
C SER A 93 -23.67 6.42 13.20
N ALA A 94 -22.54 6.75 12.64
CA ALA A 94 -22.15 8.14 12.49
C ALA A 94 -23.08 8.86 11.57
N GLU A 95 -23.61 8.16 10.61
CA GLU A 95 -24.53 8.80 9.68
C GLU A 95 -25.93 8.77 10.18
N ALA A 96 -26.21 7.90 11.12
CA ALA A 96 -27.56 7.80 11.61
C ALA A 96 -27.95 9.01 12.40
N LYS A 97 -27.04 9.79 12.70
CA LYS A 97 -27.32 10.90 13.46
C LYS A 97 -27.88 11.96 12.95
#